data_3ac85e2fa88d9d029302d06bd7e33df1
#
_entry.id   3ac85e2fa88d9d029302d06bd7e33df1
#
_cell.length_a   1.000
_cell.length_b   1.000
_cell.length_c   1.000
_cell.angle_alpha   90.00
_cell.angle_beta   90.00
_cell.angle_gamma   90.00
#
_symmetry.space_group_name_H-M   'P 1'
#
loop_
_entity.id
_entity.type
_entity.pdbx_description
1 polymer ?
#
loop_
_entity_poly.entity_id
_entity_poly.type
_entity_poly.pdbx_seq_one_letter_code
_entity_poly.pdbx_strand_id
1 'polypeptide(L)'
;VSKLREQLEVARSLGLVSVRPRVGTQREAFDFLPAVRDSALFAVTSGEATFRQFSEVRRALEMAFWNEAVRQLTVEDKEELRRIVARAFAKLESEPVHIPAAEHRHFHLVIFRHLDNPFVHGLLAAYWDIYETVQLTRLASYAYWLEVWSYHQRIVEALCANDLEEGRRLMMEHFELLPTVSAVQFNGDGNV
;
A
#
# COMPACT_ATOMS: atom_id res chain seq x y z
N VAL A 1 33.93 -10.91 17.93
CA VAL A 1 32.55 -11.46 18.20
C VAL A 1 31.51 -10.33 18.16
N SER A 2 31.78 -9.12 18.67
CA SER A 2 30.89 -7.96 18.66
C SER A 2 30.54 -7.51 17.25
N LYS A 3 31.55 -7.25 16.41
CA LYS A 3 31.38 -6.74 15.04
C LYS A 3 30.54 -7.64 14.13
N LEU A 4 30.71 -8.98 14.23
CA LEU A 4 29.91 -9.94 13.47
C LEU A 4 28.43 -9.89 13.93
N ARG A 5 28.20 -9.75 15.23
CA ARG A 5 26.84 -9.66 15.77
C ARG A 5 26.13 -8.39 15.29
N GLU A 6 26.81 -7.25 15.28
CA GLU A 6 26.28 -5.99 14.76
C GLU A 6 25.91 -6.10 13.27
N GLN A 7 26.79 -6.70 12.45
CA GLN A 7 26.52 -6.94 11.02
C GLN A 7 25.32 -7.87 10.80
N LEU A 8 25.17 -8.91 11.61
CA LEU A 8 24.01 -9.81 11.53
C LEU A 8 22.70 -9.10 11.95
N GLU A 9 22.72 -8.21 12.94
CA GLU A 9 21.55 -7.42 13.30
C GLU A 9 21.15 -6.47 12.17
N VAL A 10 22.09 -5.81 11.50
CA VAL A 10 21.82 -4.99 10.31
C VAL A 10 21.21 -5.86 9.19
N ALA A 11 21.82 -7.02 8.90
CA ALA A 11 21.28 -7.92 7.88
C ALA A 11 19.88 -8.43 8.22
N ARG A 12 19.59 -8.64 9.51
CA ARG A 12 18.27 -9.03 10.01
C ARG A 12 17.25 -7.90 9.90
N SER A 13 17.62 -6.68 10.25
CA SER A 13 16.74 -5.51 10.12
C SER A 13 16.35 -5.22 8.67
N LEU A 14 17.25 -5.51 7.73
CA LEU A 14 17.01 -5.42 6.29
C LEU A 14 16.25 -6.63 5.71
N GLY A 15 15.86 -7.62 6.53
CA GLY A 15 15.15 -8.82 6.06
C GLY A 15 16.01 -9.80 5.25
N LEU A 16 17.35 -9.63 5.23
CA LEU A 16 18.25 -10.47 4.43
C LEU A 16 18.51 -11.84 5.08
N VAL A 17 18.39 -11.90 6.40
CA VAL A 17 18.61 -13.11 7.18
C VAL A 17 17.59 -13.22 8.32
N SER A 18 17.26 -14.45 8.70
CA SER A 18 16.56 -14.77 9.97
C SER A 18 17.43 -15.60 10.90
N VAL A 19 17.15 -15.52 12.19
CA VAL A 19 17.82 -16.35 13.21
C VAL A 19 16.75 -17.18 13.89
N ARG A 20 16.86 -18.50 13.75
CA ARG A 20 15.92 -19.46 14.35
C ARG A 20 16.62 -20.31 15.41
N PRO A 21 16.02 -20.51 16.60
CA PRO A 21 16.57 -21.37 17.63
C PRO A 21 16.90 -22.77 17.05
N ARG A 22 18.07 -23.30 17.40
CA ARG A 22 18.60 -24.61 16.97
C ARG A 22 18.91 -24.77 15.48
N VAL A 23 18.51 -23.82 14.63
CA VAL A 23 18.78 -23.83 13.18
C VAL A 23 19.91 -22.88 12.82
N GLY A 24 20.04 -21.78 13.58
CA GLY A 24 21.03 -20.75 13.34
C GLY A 24 20.53 -19.64 12.40
N THR A 25 21.47 -18.98 11.75
CA THR A 25 21.22 -17.89 10.78
C THR A 25 20.96 -18.50 9.41
N GLN A 26 19.85 -18.12 8.80
CA GLN A 26 19.46 -18.51 7.44
C GLN A 26 19.28 -17.28 6.56
N ARG A 27 19.66 -17.41 5.29
CA ARG A 27 19.33 -16.40 4.27
C ARG A 27 17.84 -16.46 3.97
N GLU A 28 17.18 -15.30 3.93
CA GLU A 28 15.79 -15.18 3.48
C GLU A 28 15.69 -14.91 1.97
N ALA A 29 14.51 -15.10 1.40
CA ALA A 29 14.20 -14.62 0.06
C ALA A 29 14.30 -13.08 0.04
N PHE A 30 14.69 -12.53 -1.09
CA PHE A 30 14.80 -11.07 -1.20
C PHE A 30 13.41 -10.42 -1.06
N ASP A 31 13.31 -9.49 -0.11
CA ASP A 31 12.17 -8.63 0.08
C ASP A 31 12.68 -7.19 0.24
N PHE A 32 12.18 -6.29 -0.60
CA PHE A 32 12.62 -4.91 -0.58
C PHE A 32 11.89 -4.07 0.49
N LEU A 33 10.74 -4.54 0.97
CA LEU A 33 9.93 -3.82 1.96
C LEU A 33 10.71 -3.40 3.22
N PRO A 34 11.46 -4.31 3.92
CA PRO A 34 12.18 -3.91 5.13
C PRO A 34 13.18 -2.77 4.91
N ALA A 35 13.87 -2.78 3.77
CA ALA A 35 14.89 -1.78 3.45
C ALA A 35 14.28 -0.38 3.19
N VAL A 36 13.11 -0.31 2.58
CA VAL A 36 12.50 0.97 2.18
C VAL A 36 11.51 1.51 3.21
N ARG A 37 10.76 0.63 3.91
CA ARG A 37 9.71 1.03 4.85
C ARG A 37 10.24 1.95 5.95
N ASP A 38 11.25 1.53 6.66
CA ASP A 38 11.75 2.25 7.83
C ASP A 38 12.38 3.60 7.42
N SER A 39 13.10 3.64 6.29
CA SER A 39 13.65 4.89 5.74
C SER A 39 12.57 5.87 5.29
N ALA A 40 11.55 5.38 4.59
CA ALA A 40 10.45 6.22 4.10
C ALA A 40 9.56 6.69 5.27
N LEU A 41 9.29 5.83 6.25
CA LEU A 41 8.56 6.20 7.47
C LEU A 41 9.32 7.28 8.26
N PHE A 42 10.62 7.12 8.46
CA PHE A 42 11.45 8.13 9.11
C PHE A 42 11.37 9.47 8.37
N ALA A 43 11.56 9.48 7.06
CA ALA A 43 11.53 10.70 6.25
C ALA A 43 10.18 11.44 6.37
N VAL A 44 9.06 10.70 6.36
CA VAL A 44 7.72 11.30 6.49
C VAL A 44 7.46 11.80 7.92
N THR A 45 7.83 11.04 8.95
CA THR A 45 7.57 11.40 10.34
C THR A 45 8.49 12.49 10.87
N SER A 46 9.73 12.59 10.35
CA SER A 46 10.67 13.67 10.67
C SER A 46 10.40 14.97 9.89
N GLY A 47 9.50 14.94 8.89
CA GLY A 47 9.21 16.09 8.04
C GLY A 47 10.24 16.33 6.92
N GLU A 48 11.22 15.42 6.73
CA GLU A 48 12.20 15.48 5.63
C GLU A 48 11.55 15.23 4.26
N ALA A 49 10.44 14.49 4.24
CA ALA A 49 9.60 14.27 3.09
C ALA A 49 8.11 14.33 3.46
N THR A 50 7.26 14.55 2.49
CA THR A 50 5.81 14.53 2.68
C THR A 50 5.21 13.21 2.23
N PHE A 51 4.14 12.78 2.87
CA PHE A 51 3.38 11.63 2.41
C PHE A 51 2.85 11.81 0.97
N ARG A 52 2.54 13.06 0.57
CA ARG A 52 2.15 13.40 -0.78
C ARG A 52 3.22 13.03 -1.81
N GLN A 53 4.49 13.34 -1.54
CA GLN A 53 5.60 12.95 -2.43
C GLN A 53 5.69 11.43 -2.58
N PHE A 54 5.45 10.67 -1.51
CA PHE A 54 5.42 9.21 -1.60
C PHE A 54 4.18 8.69 -2.36
N SER A 55 3.04 9.38 -2.25
CA SER A 55 1.84 9.09 -3.06
C SER A 55 2.07 9.33 -4.56
N GLU A 56 2.87 10.33 -4.92
CA GLU A 56 3.27 10.58 -6.30
C GLU A 56 4.14 9.43 -6.86
N VAL A 57 5.05 8.88 -6.04
CA VAL A 57 5.84 7.69 -6.40
C VAL A 57 4.94 6.48 -6.61
N ARG A 58 4.01 6.21 -5.68
CA ARG A 58 3.01 5.13 -5.83
C ARG A 58 2.23 5.26 -7.14
N ARG A 59 1.66 6.45 -7.40
CA ARG A 59 0.91 6.72 -8.64
C ARG A 59 1.76 6.41 -9.88
N ALA A 60 2.99 6.89 -9.92
CA ALA A 60 3.90 6.65 -11.04
C ALA A 60 4.16 5.16 -11.23
N LEU A 61 4.41 4.40 -10.16
CA LEU A 61 4.63 2.96 -10.21
C LEU A 61 3.38 2.21 -10.68
N GLU A 62 2.24 2.44 -10.06
CA GLU A 62 1.00 1.76 -10.41
C GLU A 62 0.61 2.03 -11.88
N MET A 63 0.81 3.26 -12.37
CA MET A 63 0.54 3.59 -13.78
C MET A 63 1.54 3.02 -14.76
N ALA A 64 2.84 3.00 -14.42
CA ALA A 64 3.89 2.44 -15.27
C ALA A 64 3.73 0.92 -15.46
N PHE A 65 3.35 0.22 -14.40
CA PHE A 65 3.20 -1.23 -14.40
C PHE A 65 1.75 -1.72 -14.61
N TRP A 66 0.80 -0.82 -14.80
CA TRP A 66 -0.62 -1.15 -14.93
C TRP A 66 -0.88 -2.24 -15.98
N ASN A 67 -0.49 -2.00 -17.21
CA ASN A 67 -0.78 -2.91 -18.32
C ASN A 67 -0.15 -4.30 -18.14
N GLU A 68 1.03 -4.37 -17.54
CA GLU A 68 1.69 -5.63 -17.22
C GLU A 68 0.93 -6.37 -16.11
N ALA A 69 0.60 -5.68 -15.03
CA ALA A 69 -0.09 -6.25 -13.88
C ALA A 69 -1.48 -6.79 -14.23
N VAL A 70 -2.32 -5.96 -14.88
CA VAL A 70 -3.73 -6.34 -15.12
C VAL A 70 -3.89 -7.48 -16.16
N ARG A 71 -2.93 -7.66 -17.08
CA ARG A 71 -2.92 -8.79 -18.00
C ARG A 71 -2.62 -10.13 -17.32
N GLN A 72 -2.02 -10.12 -16.16
CA GLN A 72 -1.69 -11.31 -15.40
C GLN A 72 -2.78 -11.70 -14.40
N LEU A 73 -3.83 -10.87 -14.21
CA LEU A 73 -4.91 -11.16 -13.30
C LEU A 73 -5.70 -12.41 -13.74
N THR A 74 -5.79 -13.36 -12.84
CA THR A 74 -6.60 -14.56 -13.02
C THR A 74 -8.09 -14.29 -12.78
N VAL A 75 -8.93 -15.27 -13.06
CA VAL A 75 -10.38 -15.20 -12.72
C VAL A 75 -10.55 -15.11 -11.20
N GLU A 76 -9.74 -15.84 -10.45
CA GLU A 76 -9.75 -15.86 -8.98
C GLU A 76 -9.37 -14.49 -8.40
N ASP A 77 -8.39 -13.79 -8.99
CA ASP A 77 -8.00 -12.44 -8.58
C ASP A 77 -9.14 -11.44 -8.81
N LYS A 78 -9.78 -11.50 -9.98
CA LYS A 78 -10.93 -10.64 -10.29
C LYS A 78 -12.11 -10.88 -9.34
N GLU A 79 -12.32 -12.13 -8.96
CA GLU A 79 -13.33 -12.51 -7.97
C GLU A 79 -12.95 -12.06 -6.54
N GLU A 80 -11.65 -12.10 -6.22
CA GLU A 80 -11.14 -11.54 -4.95
C GLU A 80 -11.34 -10.02 -4.89
N LEU A 81 -11.04 -9.30 -5.97
CA LEU A 81 -11.28 -7.85 -6.06
C LEU A 81 -12.76 -7.50 -5.86
N ARG A 82 -13.70 -8.25 -6.47
CA ARG A 82 -15.14 -8.09 -6.22
C ARG A 82 -15.51 -8.26 -4.75
N ARG A 83 -14.97 -9.31 -4.10
CA ARG A 83 -15.21 -9.57 -2.67
C ARG A 83 -14.63 -8.47 -1.77
N ILE A 84 -13.48 -7.90 -2.14
CA ILE A 84 -12.89 -6.77 -1.42
C ILE A 84 -13.83 -5.56 -1.48
N VAL A 85 -14.31 -5.21 -2.66
CA VAL A 85 -15.27 -4.09 -2.85
C VAL A 85 -16.54 -4.31 -2.06
N ALA A 86 -17.13 -5.52 -2.12
CA ALA A 86 -18.34 -5.84 -1.37
C ALA A 86 -18.15 -5.70 0.16
N ARG A 87 -17.00 -6.18 0.69
CA ARG A 87 -16.68 -6.01 2.12
C ARG A 87 -16.50 -4.55 2.51
N ALA A 88 -15.92 -3.76 1.62
CA ALA A 88 -15.72 -2.35 1.88
C ALA A 88 -17.04 -1.58 1.99
N PHE A 89 -17.98 -1.81 1.08
CA PHE A 89 -19.31 -1.23 1.17
C PHE A 89 -20.04 -1.71 2.43
N ALA A 90 -20.00 -3.00 2.74
CA ALA A 90 -20.62 -3.52 3.96
C ALA A 90 -20.06 -2.85 5.24
N LYS A 91 -18.77 -2.50 5.27
CA LYS A 91 -18.17 -1.74 6.38
C LYS A 91 -18.66 -0.29 6.42
N LEU A 92 -18.78 0.36 5.27
CA LEU A 92 -19.30 1.73 5.20
C LEU A 92 -20.78 1.82 5.58
N GLU A 93 -21.56 0.79 5.28
CA GLU A 93 -22.98 0.70 5.62
C GLU A 93 -23.24 0.18 7.05
N SER A 94 -22.21 -0.23 7.78
CA SER A 94 -22.35 -0.77 9.15
C SER A 94 -22.62 0.33 10.18
N GLU A 95 -23.21 -0.05 11.31
CA GLU A 95 -23.40 0.81 12.48
C GLU A 95 -22.65 0.21 13.69
N PRO A 96 -21.61 0.89 14.20
CA PRO A 96 -21.02 2.14 13.69
C PRO A 96 -20.30 1.94 12.34
N VAL A 97 -20.17 3.02 11.57
CA VAL A 97 -19.42 3.02 10.30
C VAL A 97 -17.97 2.64 10.52
N HIS A 98 -17.48 1.70 9.73
CA HIS A 98 -16.07 1.27 9.77
C HIS A 98 -15.36 1.67 8.47
N ILE A 99 -14.22 2.34 8.60
CA ILE A 99 -13.39 2.73 7.45
C ILE A 99 -12.68 1.49 6.90
N PRO A 100 -12.84 1.14 5.60
CA PRO A 100 -12.28 -0.07 5.00
C PRO A 100 -10.81 0.10 4.58
N ALA A 101 -9.93 0.50 5.52
CA ALA A 101 -8.51 0.77 5.24
C ALA A 101 -7.75 -0.50 4.81
N ALA A 102 -7.99 -1.62 5.47
CA ALA A 102 -7.36 -2.89 5.12
C ALA A 102 -7.82 -3.40 3.74
N GLU A 103 -9.09 -3.18 3.39
CA GLU A 103 -9.62 -3.50 2.06
C GLU A 103 -8.96 -2.61 1.00
N HIS A 104 -8.71 -1.32 1.29
CA HIS A 104 -8.07 -0.38 0.38
C HIS A 104 -6.64 -0.82 0.04
N ARG A 105 -5.83 -1.12 1.08
CA ARG A 105 -4.52 -1.73 0.90
C ARG A 105 -4.59 -3.01 0.05
N HIS A 106 -5.47 -3.92 0.44
CA HIS A 106 -5.59 -5.23 -0.19
C HIS A 106 -5.98 -5.13 -1.67
N PHE A 107 -6.91 -4.22 -2.00
CA PHE A 107 -7.35 -3.96 -3.36
C PHE A 107 -6.17 -3.63 -4.29
N HIS A 108 -5.36 -2.64 -3.93
CA HIS A 108 -4.22 -2.25 -4.75
C HIS A 108 -3.15 -3.34 -4.82
N LEU A 109 -2.84 -4.00 -3.72
CA LEU A 109 -1.82 -5.06 -3.73
C LEU A 109 -2.23 -6.29 -4.53
N VAL A 110 -3.52 -6.64 -4.59
CA VAL A 110 -4.02 -7.74 -5.44
C VAL A 110 -3.78 -7.45 -6.91
N ILE A 111 -4.00 -6.22 -7.38
CA ILE A 111 -3.82 -5.86 -8.80
C ILE A 111 -2.38 -6.11 -9.26
N PHE A 112 -1.40 -5.88 -8.40
CA PHE A 112 0.03 -5.97 -8.75
C PHE A 112 0.70 -7.25 -8.26
N ARG A 113 -0.03 -8.23 -7.69
CA ARG A 113 0.53 -9.42 -7.02
C ARG A 113 1.36 -10.33 -7.92
N HIS A 114 1.06 -10.36 -9.21
CA HIS A 114 1.73 -11.25 -10.18
C HIS A 114 2.90 -10.60 -10.93
N LEU A 115 3.23 -9.34 -10.65
CA LEU A 115 4.44 -8.74 -11.20
C LEU A 115 5.68 -9.46 -10.70
N ASP A 116 6.58 -9.83 -11.61
CA ASP A 116 7.90 -10.36 -11.23
C ASP A 116 8.90 -9.22 -10.98
N ASN A 117 8.54 -8.33 -10.03
CA ASN A 117 9.38 -7.20 -9.66
C ASN A 117 9.31 -6.94 -8.14
N PRO A 118 10.25 -7.50 -7.35
CA PRO A 118 10.26 -7.35 -5.91
C PRO A 118 10.45 -5.91 -5.42
N PHE A 119 11.04 -5.04 -6.23
CA PHE A 119 11.17 -3.62 -5.89
C PHE A 119 9.83 -2.90 -5.94
N VAL A 120 9.01 -3.16 -6.96
CA VAL A 120 7.65 -2.62 -7.06
C VAL A 120 6.81 -3.11 -5.88
N HIS A 121 6.84 -4.40 -5.58
CA HIS A 121 6.12 -4.96 -4.43
C HIS A 121 6.52 -4.30 -3.11
N GLY A 122 7.83 -4.17 -2.85
CA GLY A 122 8.32 -3.56 -1.63
C GLY A 122 7.92 -2.09 -1.48
N LEU A 123 8.00 -1.31 -2.58
CA LEU A 123 7.60 0.10 -2.58
C LEU A 123 6.10 0.29 -2.36
N LEU A 124 5.27 -0.52 -3.04
CA LEU A 124 3.81 -0.46 -2.86
C LEU A 124 3.41 -0.89 -1.44
N ALA A 125 4.01 -1.95 -0.91
CA ALA A 125 3.74 -2.39 0.46
C ALA A 125 4.18 -1.33 1.49
N ALA A 126 5.35 -0.71 1.32
CA ALA A 126 5.83 0.37 2.18
C ALA A 126 4.90 1.59 2.16
N TYR A 127 4.39 1.96 0.99
CA TYR A 127 3.40 3.04 0.87
C TYR A 127 2.19 2.77 1.78
N TRP A 128 1.64 1.56 1.73
CA TRP A 128 0.46 1.21 2.52
C TRP A 128 0.74 1.13 4.01
N ASP A 129 1.92 0.64 4.42
CA ASP A 129 2.34 0.63 5.84
C ASP A 129 2.42 2.06 6.39
N ILE A 130 2.95 3.01 5.61
CA ILE A 130 3.03 4.41 6.00
C ILE A 130 1.64 5.08 5.98
N TYR A 131 0.81 4.79 4.96
CA TYR A 131 -0.56 5.29 4.88
C TYR A 131 -1.38 4.95 6.13
N GLU A 132 -1.26 3.73 6.63
CA GLU A 132 -1.90 3.30 7.86
C GLU A 132 -1.32 4.01 9.09
N THR A 133 0.01 4.18 9.14
CA THR A 133 0.71 4.82 10.27
C THR A 133 0.37 6.30 10.40
N VAL A 134 0.32 7.05 9.30
CA VAL A 134 0.00 8.48 9.31
C VAL A 134 -1.50 8.76 9.48
N GLN A 135 -2.33 7.73 9.59
CA GLN A 135 -3.76 7.78 9.92
C GLN A 135 -4.59 8.75 9.06
N LEU A 136 -4.22 8.96 7.81
CA LEU A 136 -4.97 9.81 6.87
C LEU A 136 -6.43 9.40 6.71
N THR A 137 -6.75 8.13 6.96
CA THR A 137 -8.10 7.59 6.96
C THR A 137 -9.04 8.29 7.93
N ARG A 138 -8.53 8.82 9.04
CA ARG A 138 -9.35 9.47 10.09
C ARG A 138 -9.82 10.87 9.72
N LEU A 139 -9.17 11.51 8.75
CA LEU A 139 -9.47 12.89 8.33
C LEU A 139 -10.44 12.96 7.15
N ALA A 140 -10.69 11.83 6.49
CA ALA A 140 -11.55 11.76 5.33
C ALA A 140 -13.03 11.61 5.71
N SER A 141 -13.90 12.33 5.00
CA SER A 141 -15.35 12.27 5.21
C SER A 141 -15.94 10.94 4.74
N TYR A 142 -17.13 10.60 5.23
CA TYR A 142 -17.89 9.45 4.74
C TYR A 142 -18.15 9.53 3.22
N ALA A 143 -18.52 10.72 2.71
CA ALA A 143 -18.75 10.95 1.28
C ALA A 143 -17.49 10.66 0.45
N TYR A 144 -16.31 11.05 0.94
CA TYR A 144 -15.04 10.71 0.30
C TYR A 144 -14.85 9.19 0.17
N TRP A 145 -15.15 8.42 1.23
CA TRP A 145 -14.99 6.97 1.20
C TRP A 145 -15.97 6.30 0.25
N LEU A 146 -17.20 6.78 0.16
CA LEU A 146 -18.17 6.29 -0.83
C LEU A 146 -17.67 6.54 -2.26
N GLU A 147 -17.11 7.72 -2.53
CA GLU A 147 -16.56 8.06 -3.84
C GLU A 147 -15.35 7.18 -4.19
N VAL A 148 -14.39 7.02 -3.28
CA VAL A 148 -13.23 6.13 -3.43
C VAL A 148 -13.68 4.71 -3.79
N TRP A 149 -14.64 4.15 -3.06
CA TRP A 149 -15.09 2.78 -3.30
C TRP A 149 -15.98 2.65 -4.53
N SER A 150 -16.67 3.69 -4.96
CA SER A 150 -17.34 3.75 -6.26
C SER A 150 -16.34 3.63 -7.42
N TYR A 151 -15.18 4.30 -7.34
CA TYR A 151 -14.11 4.12 -8.33
C TYR A 151 -13.54 2.71 -8.30
N HIS A 152 -13.28 2.13 -7.13
CA HIS A 152 -12.80 0.74 -7.03
C HIS A 152 -13.77 -0.26 -7.64
N GLN A 153 -15.08 -0.08 -7.42
CA GLN A 153 -16.10 -0.92 -8.04
C GLN A 153 -16.05 -0.84 -9.57
N ARG A 154 -16.03 0.37 -10.13
CA ARG A 154 -15.96 0.59 -11.58
C ARG A 154 -14.67 0.04 -12.19
N ILE A 155 -13.52 0.16 -11.48
CA ILE A 155 -12.26 -0.45 -11.90
C ILE A 155 -12.41 -1.97 -11.98
N VAL A 156 -12.99 -2.62 -10.99
CA VAL A 156 -13.21 -4.08 -11.02
C VAL A 156 -14.14 -4.48 -12.15
N GLU A 157 -15.21 -3.72 -12.39
CA GLU A 157 -16.14 -3.96 -13.50
C GLU A 157 -15.40 -3.91 -14.85
N ALA A 158 -14.57 -2.90 -15.08
CA ALA A 158 -13.75 -2.76 -16.27
C ALA A 158 -12.75 -3.93 -16.43
N LEU A 159 -12.04 -4.31 -15.34
CA LEU A 159 -11.11 -5.44 -15.34
C LEU A 159 -11.82 -6.77 -15.65
N CYS A 160 -13.04 -6.95 -15.13
CA CYS A 160 -13.86 -8.14 -15.39
C CYS A 160 -14.40 -8.19 -16.84
N ALA A 161 -14.71 -7.02 -17.42
CA ALA A 161 -15.09 -6.87 -18.82
C ALA A 161 -13.87 -6.97 -19.77
N ASN A 162 -12.66 -7.08 -19.21
CA ASN A 162 -11.39 -7.03 -19.95
C ASN A 162 -11.17 -5.71 -20.71
N ASP A 163 -11.81 -4.63 -20.23
CA ASP A 163 -11.58 -3.26 -20.68
C ASP A 163 -10.44 -2.62 -19.88
N LEU A 164 -9.21 -2.96 -20.28
CA LEU A 164 -8.00 -2.57 -19.55
C LEU A 164 -7.72 -1.06 -19.65
N GLU A 165 -8.14 -0.42 -20.74
CA GLU A 165 -7.96 1.02 -20.93
C GLU A 165 -8.94 1.82 -20.05
N GLU A 166 -10.20 1.40 -19.97
CA GLU A 166 -11.15 2.00 -19.04
C GLU A 166 -10.72 1.80 -17.60
N GLY A 167 -10.26 0.60 -17.23
CA GLY A 167 -9.70 0.34 -15.90
C GLY A 167 -8.53 1.27 -15.58
N ARG A 168 -7.64 1.52 -16.54
CA ARG A 168 -6.52 2.45 -16.39
C ARG A 168 -6.98 3.90 -16.20
N ARG A 169 -7.93 4.35 -17.00
CA ARG A 169 -8.50 5.69 -16.92
C ARG A 169 -9.14 5.93 -15.54
N LEU A 170 -9.95 4.99 -15.08
CA LEU A 170 -10.59 5.03 -13.76
C LEU A 170 -9.59 5.04 -12.62
N MET A 171 -8.50 4.28 -12.72
CA MET A 171 -7.43 4.29 -11.72
C MET A 171 -6.72 5.65 -11.68
N MET A 172 -6.49 6.27 -12.82
CA MET A 172 -5.91 7.63 -12.86
C MET A 172 -6.83 8.66 -12.18
N GLU A 173 -8.12 8.61 -12.45
CA GLU A 173 -9.11 9.50 -11.82
C GLU A 173 -9.22 9.25 -10.32
N HIS A 174 -9.17 7.97 -9.90
CA HIS A 174 -9.13 7.60 -8.49
C HIS A 174 -7.96 8.25 -7.73
N PHE A 175 -6.79 8.39 -8.35
CA PHE A 175 -5.66 9.07 -7.70
C PHE A 175 -5.89 10.56 -7.46
N GLU A 176 -6.72 11.22 -8.26
CA GLU A 176 -7.05 12.63 -8.05
C GLU A 176 -7.96 12.86 -6.83
N LEU A 177 -8.61 11.80 -6.33
CA LEU A 177 -9.42 11.85 -5.11
C LEU A 177 -8.59 11.97 -3.83
N LEU A 178 -7.27 11.67 -3.87
CA LEU A 178 -6.44 11.77 -2.67
C LEU A 178 -6.64 13.15 -2.04
N PRO A 179 -7.10 13.21 -0.77
CA PRO A 179 -7.30 14.49 -0.12
C PRO A 179 -6.00 15.29 -0.22
N THR A 180 -6.08 16.52 -0.67
CA THR A 180 -5.02 17.48 -0.48
C THR A 180 -4.93 17.78 1.01
N VAL A 181 -4.39 16.84 1.76
CA VAL A 181 -4.08 17.05 3.16
C VAL A 181 -2.90 18.00 3.16
N SER A 182 -3.24 19.31 3.20
CA SER A 182 -2.28 20.35 3.53
C SER A 182 -1.61 19.90 4.82
N ALA A 183 -0.30 19.64 4.72
CA ALA A 183 0.64 19.34 5.78
C ALA A 183 -0.04 19.04 7.13
N VAL A 184 -0.25 17.78 7.46
CA VAL A 184 -0.37 17.38 8.85
C VAL A 184 0.98 17.73 9.47
N GLN A 185 1.08 18.93 10.04
CA GLN A 185 2.17 19.26 10.93
C GLN A 185 1.99 18.32 12.12
N PHE A 186 2.88 17.33 12.21
CA PHE A 186 3.10 16.64 13.46
C PHE A 186 3.70 17.69 14.41
N ASN A 187 2.83 18.43 15.10
CA ASN A 187 3.25 19.19 16.26
C ASN A 187 3.72 18.16 17.29
N GLY A 188 5.02 18.00 17.35
CA GLY A 188 5.69 17.30 18.41
C GLY A 188 5.57 18.15 19.68
N ASP A 189 4.39 18.22 20.28
CA ASP A 189 4.25 18.65 21.67
C ASP A 189 4.71 17.50 22.56
N GLY A 190 6.05 17.34 22.57
CA GLY A 190 6.73 16.69 23.65
C GLY A 190 6.68 17.60 24.87
N ASN A 191 5.70 17.39 25.74
CA ASN A 191 5.81 17.87 27.09
C ASN A 191 6.21 16.70 28.01
N VAL A 192 7.39 16.84 28.58
CA VAL A 192 8.01 15.99 29.59
C VAL A 192 7.26 16.13 30.91
#